data_1cbf942bc0b746e1d24859bab05f52b9
#
_entry.id   1cbf942bc0b746e1d24859bab05f52b9
#
_cell.length_a   1.000
_cell.length_b   1.000
_cell.length_c   1.000
_cell.angle_alpha   90.00
_cell.angle_beta   90.00
_cell.angle_gamma   90.00
#
_symmetry.space_group_name_H-M   'P 1'
#
loop_
_entity.id
_entity.type
_entity.pdbx_description
1 polymer ?
#
loop_
_entity_poly.entity_id
_entity_poly.type
_entity_poly.pdbx_seq_one_letter_code
_entity_poly.pdbx_strand_id
1 'polypeptide(L)'
;MGLNMGTHIEAEVLTERAEGEFHFKMTDARTGEVLQEWTALNRITRDAGILVARLLKDSNSPNAGVNNGLKMLAIGTGATGNILSPDSPQDTQRKLNTEIARKAFSTTQFRNAAGIAVSIPTNIVDYTVVFGEAEAVGALCEMSLISAYSADPETTNPIDNGPDDYDATIDVSALDLMANYLTFPVVSKPSTAILTITWRITA
;
A
#
# COMPACT_ATOMS: atom_id res chain seq x y z
N MET A 1 39.42 -9.39 34.80
CA MET A 1 37.99 -9.65 35.04
C MET A 1 37.22 -8.58 34.22
N GLY A 2 36.89 -8.87 32.99
CA GLY A 2 36.21 -7.95 32.06
C GLY A 2 34.76 -8.38 31.95
N LEU A 3 33.85 -7.51 32.36
CA LEU A 3 32.41 -7.66 32.15
C LEU A 3 32.09 -7.28 30.70
N ASN A 4 31.79 -8.29 29.90
CA ASN A 4 31.25 -8.14 28.57
C ASN A 4 29.71 -8.09 28.71
N MET A 5 29.13 -6.87 28.79
CA MET A 5 27.70 -6.67 28.68
C MET A 5 27.37 -6.29 27.23
N GLY A 6 27.34 -7.30 26.37
CA GLY A 6 26.71 -7.19 25.09
C GLY A 6 25.19 -7.24 25.25
N THR A 7 24.55 -6.12 25.40
CA THR A 7 23.11 -6.03 25.24
C THR A 7 22.79 -6.15 23.75
N HIS A 8 22.51 -7.35 23.30
CA HIS A 8 21.75 -7.56 22.07
C HIS A 8 20.34 -7.01 22.32
N ILE A 9 20.08 -5.81 21.85
CA ILE A 9 18.71 -5.35 21.66
C ILE A 9 18.25 -6.02 20.38
N GLU A 10 17.49 -7.10 20.52
CA GLU A 10 16.89 -7.78 19.39
C GLU A 10 15.93 -6.82 18.69
N ALA A 11 16.12 -6.65 17.39
CA ALA A 11 15.29 -5.81 16.52
C ALA A 11 13.84 -6.36 16.32
N GLU A 12 13.45 -7.35 17.11
CA GLU A 12 12.11 -7.97 17.05
C GLU A 12 10.97 -7.06 17.52
N VAL A 13 11.27 -6.01 18.28
CA VAL A 13 10.24 -5.23 18.97
C VAL A 13 9.44 -4.29 18.06
N LEU A 14 9.94 -3.95 16.88
CA LEU A 14 9.24 -3.00 15.97
C LEU A 14 8.26 -3.68 15.01
N THR A 15 8.43 -4.95 14.72
CA THR A 15 7.55 -5.67 13.77
C THR A 15 6.27 -6.21 14.40
N GLU A 16 6.23 -6.38 15.72
CA GLU A 16 5.05 -6.90 16.43
C GLU A 16 3.97 -5.83 16.72
N ARG A 17 4.25 -4.54 16.46
CA ARG A 17 3.34 -3.44 16.82
C ARG A 17 2.76 -2.69 15.64
N ALA A 18 3.24 -2.87 14.43
CA ALA A 18 2.66 -2.22 13.28
C ALA A 18 1.48 -3.03 12.75
N GLU A 19 0.29 -2.49 12.90
CA GLU A 19 -0.95 -3.08 12.40
C GLU A 19 -1.45 -2.27 11.19
N GLY A 20 -1.94 -2.98 10.19
CA GLY A 20 -2.60 -2.37 9.05
C GLY A 20 -4.02 -2.88 8.92
N GLU A 21 -4.95 -1.96 8.85
CA GLU A 21 -6.34 -2.22 8.51
C GLU A 21 -6.70 -1.49 7.22
N PHE A 22 -7.43 -2.13 6.35
CA PHE A 22 -7.94 -1.44 5.18
C PHE A 22 -9.47 -1.57 5.09
N HIS A 23 -10.06 -0.54 4.49
CA HIS A 23 -11.46 -0.45 4.17
C HIS A 23 -11.61 -0.35 2.65
N PHE A 24 -12.34 -1.30 2.09
CA PHE A 24 -12.65 -1.41 0.67
C PHE A 24 -14.10 -1.02 0.45
N LYS A 25 -14.33 -0.10 -0.49
CA LYS A 25 -15.68 0.32 -0.89
C LYS A 25 -15.75 0.51 -2.39
N MET A 26 -16.67 -0.19 -3.02
CA MET A 26 -16.98 -0.08 -4.44
C MET A 26 -18.40 0.43 -4.63
N THR A 27 -18.55 1.45 -5.45
CA THR A 27 -19.84 2.07 -5.74
C THR A 27 -20.08 2.12 -7.25
N ASP A 28 -21.33 2.03 -7.65
CA ASP A 28 -21.75 2.35 -9.02
C ASP A 28 -21.54 3.84 -9.28
N ALA A 29 -20.82 4.18 -10.36
CA ALA A 29 -20.44 5.56 -10.63
C ALA A 29 -21.62 6.48 -10.97
N ARG A 30 -22.69 5.93 -11.53
CA ARG A 30 -23.86 6.67 -11.97
C ARG A 30 -24.90 6.85 -10.86
N THR A 31 -25.12 5.81 -10.05
CA THR A 31 -26.17 5.79 -9.00
C THR A 31 -25.66 6.12 -7.61
N GLY A 32 -24.35 5.94 -7.36
CA GLY A 32 -23.76 6.02 -6.05
C GLY A 32 -24.09 4.83 -5.14
N GLU A 33 -24.76 3.80 -5.66
CA GLU A 33 -25.09 2.60 -4.91
C GLU A 33 -23.83 1.85 -4.50
N VAL A 34 -23.79 1.38 -3.24
CA VAL A 34 -22.69 0.54 -2.74
C VAL A 34 -22.83 -0.86 -3.29
N LEU A 35 -21.93 -1.27 -4.17
CA LEU A 35 -21.88 -2.58 -4.77
C LEU A 35 -21.19 -3.60 -3.83
N GLN A 36 -20.17 -3.15 -3.12
CA GLN A 36 -19.43 -3.99 -2.18
C GLN A 36 -18.69 -3.12 -1.15
N GLU A 37 -18.67 -3.57 0.11
CA GLU A 37 -17.94 -2.88 1.19
C GLU A 37 -17.47 -3.89 2.24
N TRP A 38 -16.22 -3.81 2.67
CA TRP A 38 -15.63 -4.69 3.69
C TRP A 38 -14.33 -4.14 4.24
N THR A 39 -13.88 -4.71 5.37
CA THR A 39 -12.61 -4.40 6.02
C THR A 39 -11.82 -5.68 6.25
N ALA A 40 -10.49 -5.58 6.27
CA ALA A 40 -9.62 -6.66 6.71
C ALA A 40 -8.30 -6.13 7.25
N LEU A 41 -7.58 -6.99 7.98
CA LEU A 41 -6.21 -6.75 8.42
C LEU A 41 -5.25 -7.22 7.35
N ASN A 42 -4.11 -6.54 7.23
CA ASN A 42 -3.05 -6.89 6.30
C ASN A 42 -1.79 -7.36 7.02
N ARG A 43 -0.89 -7.96 6.24
CA ARG A 43 0.44 -8.33 6.70
C ARG A 43 1.44 -7.22 6.40
N ILE A 44 2.18 -6.78 7.42
CA ILE A 44 3.34 -5.90 7.24
C ILE A 44 4.51 -6.73 6.71
N THR A 45 5.18 -6.26 5.69
CA THR A 45 6.31 -6.93 5.06
C THR A 45 7.64 -6.48 5.67
N ARG A 46 8.72 -7.21 5.36
CA ARG A 46 10.10 -6.81 5.76
C ARG A 46 10.53 -5.50 5.12
N ASP A 47 10.00 -5.17 3.97
CA ASP A 47 10.30 -3.92 3.27
C ASP A 47 9.82 -2.69 4.05
N ALA A 48 8.81 -2.82 4.91
CA ALA A 48 8.40 -1.74 5.83
C ALA A 48 9.54 -1.36 6.78
N GLY A 49 10.28 -2.34 7.32
CA GLY A 49 11.46 -2.09 8.14
C GLY A 49 12.57 -1.36 7.39
N ILE A 50 12.80 -1.71 6.12
CA ILE A 50 13.76 -1.02 5.25
C ILE A 50 13.32 0.43 5.02
N LEU A 51 12.03 0.67 4.83
CA LEU A 51 11.48 2.00 4.65
C LEU A 51 11.69 2.88 5.89
N VAL A 52 11.42 2.34 7.08
CA VAL A 52 11.69 3.02 8.37
C VAL A 52 13.18 3.34 8.51
N ALA A 53 14.07 2.39 8.20
CA ALA A 53 15.51 2.60 8.26
C ALA A 53 15.98 3.71 7.29
N ARG A 54 15.39 3.79 6.10
CA ARG A 54 15.64 4.88 5.15
C ARG A 54 15.20 6.23 5.71
N LEU A 55 14.01 6.32 6.27
CA LEU A 55 13.50 7.54 6.90
C LEU A 55 14.40 8.03 8.03
N LEU A 56 14.92 7.11 8.85
CA LEU A 56 15.83 7.45 9.94
C LEU A 56 17.21 7.89 9.45
N LYS A 57 17.69 7.31 8.35
CA LYS A 57 19.01 7.62 7.81
C LYS A 57 19.05 8.91 6.99
N ASP A 58 18.08 9.09 6.11
CA ASP A 58 18.13 10.10 5.04
C ASP A 58 16.94 11.08 5.07
N SER A 59 16.51 11.50 6.27
CA SER A 59 15.38 12.41 6.45
C SER A 59 15.51 13.73 5.67
N ASN A 60 16.72 14.11 5.26
CA ASN A 60 17.03 15.32 4.49
C ASN A 60 17.87 15.02 3.24
N SER A 61 17.82 13.81 2.69
CA SER A 61 18.60 13.50 1.50
C SER A 61 18.18 14.41 0.33
N PRO A 62 19.11 15.22 -0.24
CA PRO A 62 18.83 16.02 -1.42
C PRO A 62 18.71 15.17 -2.70
N ASN A 63 18.88 13.86 -2.60
CA ASN A 63 18.67 12.96 -3.72
C ASN A 63 17.17 12.83 -3.99
N ALA A 64 16.70 13.67 -4.87
CA ALA A 64 15.30 13.81 -5.27
C ALA A 64 14.63 12.50 -5.80
N GLY A 65 15.43 11.47 -6.06
CA GLY A 65 14.92 10.16 -6.49
C GLY A 65 14.65 9.16 -5.37
N VAL A 66 15.06 9.44 -4.12
CA VAL A 66 14.77 8.54 -2.99
C VAL A 66 13.54 9.06 -2.26
N ASN A 67 12.42 8.52 -2.61
CA ASN A 67 11.17 8.82 -1.95
C ASN A 67 11.13 8.16 -0.57
N ASN A 68 11.26 8.99 0.44
CA ASN A 68 11.18 8.58 1.84
C ASN A 68 9.71 8.43 2.23
N GLY A 69 9.15 7.26 2.11
CA GLY A 69 7.80 6.98 2.56
C GLY A 69 6.93 6.26 1.52
N LEU A 70 5.69 6.02 1.92
CA LEU A 70 4.68 5.43 1.06
C LEU A 70 4.10 6.49 0.13
N LYS A 71 3.84 6.12 -1.13
CA LYS A 71 3.35 7.04 -2.14
C LYS A 71 2.13 6.58 -2.90
N MET A 72 2.02 5.29 -3.13
CA MET A 72 1.01 4.71 -3.99
C MET A 72 0.38 3.47 -3.37
N LEU A 73 -0.81 3.16 -3.83
CA LEU A 73 -1.43 1.85 -3.66
C LEU A 73 -1.34 1.12 -5.01
N ALA A 74 -0.79 -0.09 -4.98
CA ALA A 74 -0.79 -1.02 -6.10
C ALA A 74 -1.90 -2.06 -5.90
N ILE A 75 -2.56 -2.44 -6.98
CA ILE A 75 -3.63 -3.43 -6.99
C ILE A 75 -3.45 -4.41 -8.15
N GLY A 76 -3.85 -5.66 -7.94
CA GLY A 76 -3.59 -6.72 -8.89
C GLY A 76 -4.65 -7.81 -8.95
N THR A 77 -4.47 -8.68 -9.93
CA THR A 77 -5.35 -9.83 -10.22
C THR A 77 -4.66 -11.17 -9.98
N GLY A 78 -3.42 -11.16 -9.50
CA GLY A 78 -2.61 -12.36 -9.32
C GLY A 78 -2.50 -12.73 -7.85
N ALA A 79 -3.34 -13.64 -7.37
CA ALA A 79 -3.15 -14.26 -6.07
C ALA A 79 -2.40 -15.59 -6.20
N THR A 80 -1.60 -15.94 -5.19
CA THR A 80 -1.08 -17.30 -5.05
C THR A 80 -2.22 -18.23 -4.62
N GLY A 81 -2.28 -19.42 -5.21
CA GLY A 81 -3.35 -20.38 -4.90
C GLY A 81 -4.67 -20.13 -5.63
N ASN A 82 -5.77 -20.44 -4.97
CA ASN A 82 -7.10 -20.25 -5.55
C ASN A 82 -7.58 -18.82 -5.38
N ILE A 83 -7.96 -18.15 -6.47
CA ILE A 83 -8.43 -16.75 -6.45
C ILE A 83 -9.69 -16.52 -5.60
N LEU A 84 -10.47 -17.56 -5.34
CA LEU A 84 -11.64 -17.50 -4.43
C LEU A 84 -11.23 -17.67 -2.95
N SER A 85 -10.06 -18.23 -2.70
CA SER A 85 -9.48 -18.40 -1.37
C SER A 85 -7.96 -18.33 -1.50
N PRO A 86 -7.40 -17.11 -1.71
CA PRO A 86 -5.97 -16.95 -1.93
C PRO A 86 -5.15 -17.37 -0.71
N ASP A 87 -3.92 -17.80 -0.95
CA ASP A 87 -2.99 -18.10 0.12
C ASP A 87 -2.72 -16.87 0.99
N SER A 88 -2.44 -17.13 2.26
CA SER A 88 -2.09 -16.05 3.19
C SER A 88 -0.87 -15.26 2.73
N PRO A 89 -0.86 -13.94 2.91
CA PRO A 89 0.27 -13.10 2.57
C PRO A 89 1.56 -13.55 3.27
N GLN A 90 2.67 -13.46 2.57
CA GLN A 90 4.00 -13.75 3.11
C GLN A 90 4.75 -12.45 3.39
N ASP A 91 5.50 -12.38 4.50
CA ASP A 91 6.31 -11.21 4.87
C ASP A 91 7.51 -10.98 3.93
N THR A 92 7.87 -12.00 3.16
CA THR A 92 8.94 -11.97 2.15
C THR A 92 8.48 -11.50 0.78
N GLN A 93 7.19 -11.25 0.59
CA GLN A 93 6.65 -10.74 -0.66
C GLN A 93 7.20 -9.35 -0.95
N ARG A 94 7.65 -9.11 -2.17
CA ARG A 94 8.30 -7.86 -2.58
C ARG A 94 7.60 -7.13 -3.72
N LYS A 95 6.63 -7.75 -4.35
CA LYS A 95 5.81 -7.20 -5.42
C LYS A 95 4.50 -7.95 -5.50
N LEU A 96 3.50 -7.38 -6.13
CA LEU A 96 2.27 -8.09 -6.49
C LEU A 96 2.59 -9.20 -7.50
N ASN A 97 1.79 -10.27 -7.51
CA ASN A 97 1.96 -11.37 -8.46
C ASN A 97 1.59 -10.92 -9.88
N THR A 98 0.49 -10.18 -10.02
CA THR A 98 0.04 -9.59 -11.29
C THR A 98 -0.56 -8.22 -11.02
N GLU A 99 0.30 -7.22 -10.92
CA GLU A 99 -0.14 -5.83 -10.79
C GLU A 99 -0.81 -5.36 -12.07
N ILE A 100 -1.96 -4.72 -11.96
CA ILE A 100 -2.71 -4.17 -13.09
C ILE A 100 -2.92 -2.66 -13.00
N ALA A 101 -2.74 -2.08 -11.83
CA ALA A 101 -2.79 -0.64 -11.63
C ALA A 101 -2.06 -0.25 -10.34
N ARG A 102 -1.55 0.97 -10.31
CA ARG A 102 -1.06 1.66 -9.12
C ARG A 102 -1.46 3.12 -9.18
N LYS A 103 -1.78 3.73 -8.05
CA LYS A 103 -2.21 5.13 -8.01
C LYS A 103 -1.69 5.84 -6.78
N ALA A 104 -1.32 7.11 -6.94
CA ALA A 104 -0.96 7.97 -5.83
C ALA A 104 -2.13 8.15 -4.85
N PHE A 105 -1.82 8.43 -3.60
CA PHE A 105 -2.85 8.68 -2.60
C PHE A 105 -3.64 9.95 -2.93
N SER A 106 -4.96 9.82 -2.96
CA SER A 106 -5.87 10.95 -3.07
C SER A 106 -5.81 11.83 -1.81
N THR A 107 -5.66 11.17 -0.64
CA THR A 107 -5.44 11.84 0.65
C THR A 107 -4.57 10.99 1.56
N THR A 108 -3.79 11.69 2.42
CA THR A 108 -3.07 11.10 3.55
C THR A 108 -3.40 11.91 4.79
N GLN A 109 -3.91 11.25 5.84
CA GLN A 109 -4.45 11.93 7.00
C GLN A 109 -4.05 11.28 8.31
N PHE A 110 -3.48 12.04 9.24
CA PHE A 110 -3.28 11.57 10.61
C PHE A 110 -4.61 11.45 11.34
N ARG A 111 -4.70 10.42 12.20
CA ARG A 111 -5.86 10.16 13.06
C ARG A 111 -5.43 10.13 14.53
N ASN A 112 -6.32 10.59 15.41
CA ASN A 112 -6.16 10.33 16.85
C ASN A 112 -6.72 8.93 17.21
N ALA A 113 -6.56 8.52 18.47
CA ALA A 113 -7.06 7.24 18.97
C ALA A 113 -8.59 7.05 18.85
N ALA A 114 -9.35 8.14 18.73
CA ALA A 114 -10.79 8.09 18.47
C ALA A 114 -11.13 8.03 16.97
N GLY A 115 -10.12 7.94 16.08
CA GLY A 115 -10.31 7.89 14.63
C GLY A 115 -10.61 9.25 13.99
N ILE A 116 -10.52 10.35 14.74
CA ILE A 116 -10.79 11.70 14.24
C ILE A 116 -9.55 12.23 13.52
N ALA A 117 -9.76 12.86 12.36
CA ALA A 117 -8.69 13.51 11.60
C ALA A 117 -8.04 14.64 12.40
N VAL A 118 -6.71 14.67 12.40
CA VAL A 118 -5.90 15.69 13.09
C VAL A 118 -4.79 16.19 12.18
N SER A 119 -4.34 17.43 12.39
CA SER A 119 -3.22 18.03 11.64
C SER A 119 -1.85 17.74 12.26
N ILE A 120 -1.84 17.37 13.55
CA ILE A 120 -0.60 17.05 14.27
C ILE A 120 -0.24 15.59 14.00
N PRO A 121 1.03 15.26 13.70
CA PRO A 121 1.46 13.88 13.51
C PRO A 121 1.13 12.99 14.72
N THR A 122 0.61 11.81 14.43
CA THR A 122 0.32 10.74 15.39
C THR A 122 0.92 9.43 14.86
N ASN A 123 0.79 8.36 15.61
CA ASN A 123 1.16 7.02 15.16
C ASN A 123 0.09 6.33 14.29
N ILE A 124 -1.01 7.02 13.95
CA ILE A 124 -2.09 6.48 13.12
C ILE A 124 -2.20 7.34 11.86
N VAL A 125 -2.09 6.72 10.69
CA VAL A 125 -2.23 7.41 9.41
C VAL A 125 -3.15 6.63 8.46
N ASP A 126 -4.08 7.34 7.82
CA ASP A 126 -4.93 6.82 6.76
C ASP A 126 -4.41 7.27 5.40
N TYR A 127 -4.28 6.33 4.49
CA TYR A 127 -3.96 6.52 3.07
C TYR A 127 -5.21 6.18 2.27
N THR A 128 -5.75 7.14 1.52
CA THR A 128 -6.93 6.91 0.69
C THR A 128 -6.58 7.02 -0.78
N VAL A 129 -7.05 6.05 -1.56
CA VAL A 129 -6.95 6.02 -3.02
C VAL A 129 -8.35 5.86 -3.61
N VAL A 130 -8.61 6.56 -4.69
CA VAL A 130 -9.85 6.43 -5.45
C VAL A 130 -9.53 6.05 -6.88
N PHE A 131 -9.86 4.83 -7.27
CA PHE A 131 -9.84 4.39 -8.67
C PHE A 131 -11.19 4.72 -9.33
N GLY A 132 -11.12 5.49 -10.40
CA GLY A 132 -12.28 5.87 -11.19
C GLY A 132 -12.90 4.72 -11.98
N GLU A 133 -13.85 5.03 -12.86
CA GLU A 133 -14.62 4.06 -13.62
C GLU A 133 -13.74 3.15 -14.48
N ALA A 134 -12.88 3.67 -15.34
CA ALA A 134 -12.03 2.89 -16.23
C ALA A 134 -10.72 2.37 -15.58
N GLU A 135 -10.46 2.73 -14.32
CA GLU A 135 -9.22 2.40 -13.62
C GLU A 135 -9.33 1.08 -12.85
N ALA A 136 -8.24 0.31 -12.80
CA ALA A 136 -8.14 -0.95 -12.06
C ALA A 136 -9.29 -1.94 -12.35
N VAL A 137 -9.72 -2.01 -13.61
CA VAL A 137 -10.82 -2.89 -14.06
C VAL A 137 -10.34 -4.33 -14.11
N GLY A 138 -11.05 -5.25 -13.44
CA GLY A 138 -10.69 -6.66 -13.47
C GLY A 138 -11.14 -7.45 -12.24
N ALA A 139 -10.62 -8.66 -12.16
CA ALA A 139 -10.86 -9.61 -11.06
C ALA A 139 -9.80 -9.40 -9.97
N LEU A 140 -9.99 -8.38 -9.14
CA LEU A 140 -9.03 -7.96 -8.12
C LEU A 140 -8.94 -8.98 -6.99
N CYS A 141 -7.74 -9.32 -6.55
CA CYS A 141 -7.51 -10.25 -5.44
C CYS A 141 -6.22 -10.00 -4.64
N GLU A 142 -5.44 -8.97 -4.98
CA GLU A 142 -4.25 -8.57 -4.23
C GLU A 142 -4.05 -7.06 -4.25
N MET A 143 -3.43 -6.51 -3.20
CA MET A 143 -3.05 -5.09 -3.13
C MET A 143 -1.94 -4.84 -2.11
N SER A 144 -1.29 -3.67 -2.25
CA SER A 144 -0.19 -3.25 -1.39
C SER A 144 -0.02 -1.74 -1.37
N LEU A 145 0.51 -1.20 -0.26
CA LEU A 145 1.08 0.14 -0.22
C LEU A 145 2.57 0.07 -0.59
N ILE A 146 2.98 0.93 -1.51
CA ILE A 146 4.33 0.93 -2.06
C ILE A 146 5.01 2.30 -1.95
N SER A 147 6.35 2.28 -1.90
CA SER A 147 7.18 3.48 -1.86
C SER A 147 7.38 4.15 -3.22
N ALA A 148 7.10 3.44 -4.32
CA ALA A 148 7.24 3.89 -5.71
C ALA A 148 8.57 4.63 -5.98
N TYR A 149 9.68 3.90 -5.96
CA TYR A 149 11.03 4.47 -6.14
C TYR A 149 11.26 5.08 -7.52
N SER A 150 10.68 4.47 -8.55
CA SER A 150 10.81 4.90 -9.94
C SER A 150 10.06 6.18 -10.26
N ALA A 151 9.30 6.70 -9.32
CA ALA A 151 8.65 7.97 -9.50
C ALA A 151 9.69 9.07 -9.68
N ASP A 152 10.16 9.25 -10.90
CA ASP A 152 10.72 10.50 -11.35
C ASP A 152 9.63 11.57 -11.19
N PRO A 153 9.80 12.55 -10.30
CA PRO A 153 8.77 13.55 -10.07
C PRO A 153 8.41 14.37 -11.31
N GLU A 154 9.19 14.30 -12.35
CA GLU A 154 8.93 15.01 -13.60
C GLU A 154 8.25 14.16 -14.67
N THR A 155 8.45 12.84 -14.64
CA THR A 155 7.83 11.89 -15.57
C THR A 155 6.66 11.16 -14.97
N THR A 156 6.50 11.25 -13.70
CA THR A 156 5.31 10.81 -13.06
C THR A 156 4.28 11.87 -13.18
N ASN A 157 3.81 11.98 -14.17
CA ASN A 157 2.45 11.59 -14.18
C ASN A 157 2.23 10.45 -13.19
N PRO A 158 1.78 10.73 -11.96
CA PRO A 158 1.42 9.65 -11.07
C PRO A 158 0.55 8.80 -11.93
N ILE A 159 0.98 7.64 -12.15
CA ILE A 159 0.38 6.71 -13.00
C ILE A 159 -1.06 6.77 -12.62
N ASP A 160 -1.72 7.57 -13.35
CA ASP A 160 -3.13 7.88 -13.17
C ASP A 160 -3.84 6.83 -14.00
N ASN A 161 -3.78 5.65 -13.49
CA ASN A 161 -3.81 4.50 -14.30
C ASN A 161 -5.21 4.04 -14.48
N GLY A 162 -5.71 4.50 -15.56
CA GLY A 162 -6.57 3.66 -16.33
C GLY A 162 -5.78 2.45 -16.87
N PRO A 163 -6.44 1.34 -17.22
CA PRO A 163 -5.78 0.18 -17.80
C PRO A 163 -4.97 0.49 -19.07
N ASP A 164 -5.18 1.64 -19.69
CA ASP A 164 -4.52 2.06 -20.92
C ASP A 164 -3.18 2.77 -20.69
N ASP A 165 -2.93 3.29 -19.47
CA ASP A 165 -1.71 4.04 -19.13
C ASP A 165 -0.72 3.25 -18.26
N TYR A 166 -1.13 2.13 -17.68
CA TYR A 166 -0.27 1.31 -16.85
C TYR A 166 0.57 0.33 -17.69
N ASP A 167 1.88 0.44 -17.56
CA ASP A 167 2.85 -0.50 -18.13
C ASP A 167 3.77 -1.03 -17.04
N ALA A 168 3.58 -2.29 -16.67
CA ALA A 168 4.38 -2.95 -15.64
C ALA A 168 5.89 -2.95 -15.93
N THR A 169 6.29 -2.78 -17.18
CA THR A 169 7.72 -2.73 -17.57
C THR A 169 8.36 -1.37 -17.29
N ILE A 170 7.55 -0.32 -17.22
CA ILE A 170 7.98 1.06 -16.99
C ILE A 170 7.66 1.48 -15.56
N ASP A 171 6.47 1.14 -15.08
CA ASP A 171 5.90 1.67 -13.86
C ASP A 171 6.31 0.91 -12.59
N VAL A 172 6.77 -0.32 -12.73
CA VAL A 172 7.26 -1.14 -11.60
C VAL A 172 8.78 -1.13 -11.57
N SER A 173 9.34 -0.62 -10.49
CA SER A 173 10.79 -0.67 -10.25
C SER A 173 11.15 -1.82 -9.32
N ALA A 174 12.29 -2.49 -9.60
CA ALA A 174 12.88 -3.43 -8.66
C ALA A 174 13.31 -2.79 -7.32
N LEU A 175 13.36 -1.46 -7.27
CA LEU A 175 13.71 -0.68 -6.09
C LEU A 175 12.48 -0.22 -5.29
N ASP A 176 11.27 -0.48 -5.78
CA ASP A 176 10.05 -0.23 -5.01
C ASP A 176 10.06 -1.08 -3.74
N LEU A 177 9.59 -0.49 -2.65
CA LEU A 177 9.41 -1.20 -1.39
C LEU A 177 7.92 -1.39 -1.13
N MET A 178 7.54 -2.63 -0.95
CA MET A 178 6.18 -3.03 -0.63
C MET A 178 6.04 -3.15 0.89
N ALA A 179 5.44 -2.14 1.54
CA ALA A 179 5.39 -2.06 3.00
C ALA A 179 4.42 -3.06 3.63
N ASN A 180 3.41 -3.45 2.90
CA ASN A 180 2.43 -4.44 3.33
C ASN A 180 1.94 -5.25 2.13
N TYR A 181 1.28 -6.35 2.37
CA TYR A 181 0.68 -7.18 1.34
C TYR A 181 -0.63 -7.78 1.84
N LEU A 182 -1.62 -7.72 1.01
CA LEU A 182 -2.93 -8.27 1.26
C LEU A 182 -3.39 -9.09 0.07
N THR A 183 -3.93 -10.26 0.36
CA THR A 183 -4.71 -11.07 -0.58
C THR A 183 -6.14 -11.21 -0.06
N PHE A 184 -7.09 -11.24 -0.97
CA PHE A 184 -8.52 -11.33 -0.65
C PHE A 184 -9.28 -12.13 -1.71
N PRO A 185 -10.44 -12.73 -1.37
CA PRO A 185 -11.28 -13.39 -2.35
C PRO A 185 -11.59 -12.45 -3.51
N VAL A 186 -11.56 -12.98 -4.73
CA VAL A 186 -11.70 -12.18 -5.94
C VAL A 186 -12.93 -11.26 -5.91
N VAL A 187 -12.68 -10.00 -6.26
CA VAL A 187 -13.68 -8.95 -6.40
C VAL A 187 -13.65 -8.44 -7.83
N SER A 188 -14.73 -8.59 -8.56
CA SER A 188 -14.84 -8.05 -9.92
C SER A 188 -15.16 -6.56 -9.87
N LYS A 189 -14.22 -5.72 -10.32
CA LYS A 189 -14.46 -4.28 -10.53
C LYS A 189 -14.81 -4.04 -12.00
N PRO A 190 -16.06 -3.69 -12.30
CA PRO A 190 -16.44 -3.29 -13.65
C PRO A 190 -15.97 -1.86 -13.97
N SER A 191 -15.95 -1.52 -15.27
CA SER A 191 -15.59 -0.17 -15.75
C SER A 191 -16.59 0.92 -15.38
N THR A 192 -17.73 0.56 -14.80
CA THR A 192 -18.77 1.49 -14.35
C THR A 192 -18.73 1.75 -12.84
N ALA A 193 -17.78 1.15 -12.13
CA ALA A 193 -17.66 1.29 -10.69
C ALA A 193 -16.47 2.17 -10.28
N ILE A 194 -16.64 2.93 -9.22
CA ILE A 194 -15.60 3.64 -8.50
C ILE A 194 -15.18 2.79 -7.32
N LEU A 195 -13.86 2.62 -7.11
CA LEU A 195 -13.30 1.90 -6.00
C LEU A 195 -12.55 2.86 -5.09
N THR A 196 -13.01 2.99 -3.86
CA THR A 196 -12.33 3.74 -2.80
C THR A 196 -11.69 2.76 -1.82
N ILE A 197 -10.41 2.91 -1.57
CA ILE A 197 -9.65 2.13 -0.59
C ILE A 197 -9.06 3.11 0.42
N THR A 198 -9.36 2.90 1.69
CA THR A 198 -8.71 3.59 2.79
C THR A 198 -7.91 2.58 3.59
N TRP A 199 -6.60 2.80 3.68
CA TRP A 199 -5.68 1.93 4.39
C TRP A 199 -5.13 2.65 5.61
N ARG A 200 -5.41 2.10 6.79
CA ARG A 200 -4.90 2.61 8.06
C ARG A 200 -3.65 1.85 8.48
N ILE A 201 -2.62 2.56 8.87
CA ILE A 201 -1.45 2.01 9.55
C ILE A 201 -1.38 2.62 10.94
N THR A 202 -1.22 1.76 11.94
CA THR A 202 -0.92 2.11 13.33
C THR A 202 0.48 1.60 13.65
N ALA A 203 1.38 2.50 14.06
CA ALA A 203 2.80 2.20 14.32
C ALA A 203 3.15 2.35 15.81
#